data_2fe18cd8e4e55cc8decf76b43529586c
#
_entry.id   2fe18cd8e4e55cc8decf76b43529586c
#
_cell.length_a   1.000
_cell.length_b   1.000
_cell.length_c   1.000
_cell.angle_alpha   90.00
_cell.angle_beta   90.00
_cell.angle_gamma   90.00
#
_symmetry.space_group_name_H-M   'P 1'
#
loop_
_entity.id
_entity.type
_entity.pdbx_description
1 polymer ?
#
loop_
_entity_poly.entity_id
_entity_poly.type
_entity_poly.pdbx_seq_one_letter_code
_entity_poly.pdbx_strand_id
1 'polypeptide(L)'
;RDVLGSRGLGDVYKRQAFDEVAGIKFKDKDGVQIMKDYMASGSFARGKEEKAASASMVFVGNINQSVDVVLKTSTLFEPFPPEMGTDTAFLDRIHCYLPGWEIPKFRPEHFTNSYGFISDYMAEFIRELRKVQYGDALDKYFKLGKNLNQRDTIAVRRMVDGYLKLMYPNGEFSKDELEEVLRLSLEMRRRVKEQLKKLGGMEFYDVNFSYIDNETFEEKYVSVPEQGGDTLIPEGMGAPGQLYTISRGKSGMIGAFRLESQMLPGSGKFDKTGLGSDGKAKEAANTAFNFLKANARHISGNISTTAKDYIVNYQDLQGIGMTEKLALPTVIALCSIAIGRPTLSSLAVLGDISIGGTLIKVDELANTLQACADCGAKKVLLPAVSMVDFATVPADLMTAFQLIPYQNAEDAVFKALGVE
;
A
#
# COMPACT_ATOMS: atom_id res chain seq x y z
N ARG A 1 -6.41 31.16 4.88
CA ARG A 1 -7.27 31.64 3.76
C ARG A 1 -8.62 30.94 3.90
N ASP A 2 -9.70 31.70 3.88
CA ASP A 2 -11.07 31.17 3.95
C ASP A 2 -11.38 30.41 2.65
N VAL A 3 -11.16 29.11 2.66
CA VAL A 3 -11.39 28.26 1.48
C VAL A 3 -12.89 28.04 1.22
N LEU A 4 -13.72 28.14 2.25
CA LEU A 4 -15.16 27.98 2.19
C LEU A 4 -15.92 29.22 2.69
N GLY A 5 -15.29 30.39 2.62
CA GLY A 5 -15.97 31.66 2.87
C GLY A 5 -17.16 31.81 1.94
N SER A 6 -18.10 32.67 2.32
CA SER A 6 -19.44 32.81 1.73
C SER A 6 -19.53 33.03 0.19
N ARG A 7 -18.40 33.07 -0.52
CA ARG A 7 -18.31 33.24 -1.97
C ARG A 7 -17.54 32.11 -2.70
N GLY A 8 -17.09 31.06 -2.01
CA GLY A 8 -16.08 30.17 -2.56
C GLY A 8 -16.52 29.25 -3.70
N LEU A 9 -17.53 28.43 -3.54
CA LEU A 9 -17.90 27.40 -4.53
C LEU A 9 -19.01 27.82 -5.49
N GLY A 10 -19.84 28.81 -5.11
CA GLY A 10 -20.98 29.23 -5.93
C GLY A 10 -20.67 30.19 -7.08
N ASP A 11 -19.59 30.97 -6.98
CA ASP A 11 -19.24 32.02 -7.95
C ASP A 11 -18.05 31.65 -8.87
N VAL A 12 -17.35 30.52 -8.59
CA VAL A 12 -16.22 30.08 -9.40
C VAL A 12 -16.67 29.08 -10.44
N TYR A 13 -16.80 29.56 -11.61
CA TYR A 13 -17.47 28.86 -12.70
C TYR A 13 -16.84 27.56 -13.20
N LYS A 14 -15.55 27.18 -12.90
CA LYS A 14 -14.98 26.07 -13.67
C LYS A 14 -13.86 25.27 -13.01
N ARG A 15 -13.05 25.82 -12.13
CA ARG A 15 -11.93 25.11 -11.48
C ARG A 15 -11.62 25.77 -10.14
N GLN A 16 -11.33 24.96 -9.16
CA GLN A 16 -10.78 25.41 -7.88
C GLN A 16 -9.45 24.71 -7.64
N ALA A 17 -8.36 25.46 -7.69
CA ALA A 17 -7.04 24.98 -7.34
C ALA A 17 -6.72 25.36 -5.89
N PHE A 18 -6.40 24.37 -5.09
CA PHE A 18 -5.89 24.52 -3.74
C PHE A 18 -4.38 24.38 -3.81
N ASP A 19 -3.70 25.50 -3.91
CA ASP A 19 -2.25 25.56 -3.88
C ASP A 19 -1.76 25.46 -2.44
N GLU A 20 -0.66 24.75 -2.22
CA GLU A 20 -0.12 24.46 -0.89
C GLU A 20 -1.18 23.84 0.06
N VAL A 21 -1.64 22.63 -0.28
CA VAL A 21 -2.70 21.93 0.49
C VAL A 21 -2.44 21.83 1.99
N ALA A 22 -1.18 21.82 2.43
CA ALA A 22 -0.79 21.85 3.84
C ALA A 22 -1.28 23.09 4.59
N GLY A 23 -1.56 24.17 3.87
CA GLY A 23 -2.08 25.44 4.42
C GLY A 23 -3.60 25.48 4.52
N ILE A 24 -4.32 24.49 4.07
CA ILE A 24 -5.79 24.43 4.14
C ILE A 24 -6.21 24.37 5.62
N LYS A 25 -7.07 25.29 6.03
CA LYS A 25 -7.67 25.30 7.36
C LYS A 25 -9.17 25.44 7.23
N PHE A 26 -9.90 24.57 7.90
CA PHE A 26 -11.36 24.65 7.98
C PHE A 26 -11.76 25.40 9.25
N LYS A 27 -12.68 26.36 9.12
CA LYS A 27 -13.27 27.05 10.30
C LYS A 27 -14.18 26.12 11.08
N ASP A 28 -14.91 25.27 10.35
CA ASP A 28 -15.90 24.36 10.89
C ASP A 28 -15.48 22.92 10.63
N LYS A 29 -15.84 22.01 11.52
CA LYS A 29 -15.60 20.56 11.38
C LYS A 29 -16.29 19.95 10.15
N ASP A 30 -17.29 20.63 9.60
CA ASP A 30 -18.08 20.14 8.46
C ASP A 30 -17.43 20.43 7.09
N GLY A 31 -16.31 21.16 7.05
CA GLY A 31 -15.68 21.56 5.79
C GLY A 31 -15.30 20.40 4.88
N VAL A 32 -14.70 19.34 5.44
CA VAL A 32 -14.34 18.13 4.68
C VAL A 32 -15.61 17.40 4.20
N GLN A 33 -16.67 17.38 5.01
CA GLN A 33 -17.92 16.75 4.62
C GLN A 33 -18.57 17.47 3.44
N ILE A 34 -18.62 18.80 3.46
CA ILE A 34 -19.13 19.61 2.34
C ILE A 34 -18.34 19.33 1.05
N MET A 35 -17.02 19.20 1.15
CA MET A 35 -16.20 18.84 0.01
C MET A 35 -16.51 17.41 -0.51
N LYS A 36 -16.68 16.44 0.38
CA LYS A 36 -17.07 15.08 0.00
C LYS A 36 -18.41 15.05 -0.73
N ASP A 37 -19.39 15.78 -0.25
CA ASP A 37 -20.73 15.87 -0.86
C ASP A 37 -20.65 16.50 -2.25
N TYR A 38 -19.89 17.60 -2.37
CA TYR A 38 -19.64 18.23 -3.66
C TYR A 38 -18.91 17.32 -4.67
N MET A 39 -17.88 16.62 -4.22
CA MET A 39 -17.14 15.67 -5.07
C MET A 39 -18.01 14.49 -5.54
N ALA A 40 -19.01 14.12 -4.75
CA ALA A 40 -19.91 13.01 -5.06
C ALA A 40 -21.05 13.42 -6.02
N SER A 41 -21.72 14.54 -5.74
CA SER A 41 -22.96 14.93 -6.41
C SER A 41 -22.85 16.18 -7.31
N GLY A 42 -21.77 16.96 -7.16
CA GLY A 42 -21.67 18.28 -7.78
C GLY A 42 -22.54 19.33 -7.10
N SER A 43 -23.12 19.01 -5.91
CA SER A 43 -23.92 19.93 -5.13
C SER A 43 -23.43 19.96 -3.67
N PHE A 44 -23.79 21.01 -2.96
CA PHE A 44 -23.50 21.14 -1.53
C PHE A 44 -24.59 21.97 -0.85
N ALA A 45 -24.88 21.61 0.38
CA ALA A 45 -25.85 22.33 1.18
C ALA A 45 -25.23 23.60 1.80
N ARG A 46 -25.92 24.73 1.71
CA ARG A 46 -25.56 25.96 2.38
C ARG A 46 -26.76 26.45 3.19
N GLY A 47 -26.77 26.16 4.47
CA GLY A 47 -27.95 26.40 5.30
C GLY A 47 -29.11 25.52 4.86
N LYS A 48 -30.22 26.14 4.44
CA LYS A 48 -31.40 25.43 3.92
C LYS A 48 -31.44 25.24 2.41
N GLU A 49 -30.46 25.81 1.68
CA GLU A 49 -30.43 25.76 0.23
C GLU A 49 -29.35 24.78 -0.27
N GLU A 50 -29.71 23.94 -1.24
CA GLU A 50 -28.78 23.14 -1.99
C GLU A 50 -28.31 23.94 -3.21
N LYS A 51 -27.00 24.04 -3.41
CA LYS A 51 -26.38 24.73 -4.53
C LYS A 51 -25.60 23.75 -5.39
N ALA A 52 -25.92 23.70 -6.67
CA ALA A 52 -25.16 22.96 -7.65
C ALA A 52 -24.01 23.80 -8.19
N ALA A 53 -22.86 23.19 -8.42
CA ALA A 53 -21.72 23.79 -9.09
C ALA A 53 -21.02 22.76 -9.97
N SER A 54 -20.23 23.24 -10.93
CA SER A 54 -19.56 22.41 -11.93
C SER A 54 -18.02 22.60 -11.92
N ALA A 55 -17.46 23.13 -10.86
CA ALA A 55 -16.03 23.34 -10.73
C ALA A 55 -15.29 22.01 -10.45
N SER A 56 -14.18 21.78 -11.14
CA SER A 56 -13.26 20.72 -10.79
C SER A 56 -12.35 21.18 -9.63
N MET A 57 -12.00 20.26 -8.74
CA MET A 57 -11.06 20.52 -7.66
C MET A 57 -9.68 19.97 -7.99
N VAL A 58 -8.66 20.79 -7.82
CA VAL A 58 -7.25 20.42 -7.98
C VAL A 58 -6.53 20.75 -6.69
N PHE A 59 -5.77 19.79 -6.19
CA PHE A 59 -4.96 19.94 -4.98
C PHE A 59 -3.48 19.84 -5.36
N VAL A 60 -2.71 20.83 -4.94
CA VAL A 60 -1.26 20.89 -5.19
C VAL A 60 -0.55 20.89 -3.84
N GLY A 61 0.41 20.01 -3.66
CA GLY A 61 1.17 19.90 -2.42
C GLY A 61 2.62 19.52 -2.70
N ASN A 62 3.50 19.85 -1.78
CA ASN A 62 4.91 19.53 -1.84
C ASN A 62 5.21 18.33 -0.96
N ILE A 63 5.92 17.34 -1.50
CA ILE A 63 6.54 16.26 -0.74
C ILE A 63 7.91 16.75 -0.29
N ASN A 64 8.12 16.80 1.05
CA ASN A 64 9.34 17.38 1.64
C ASN A 64 10.49 16.35 1.75
N GLN A 65 10.23 15.09 1.47
CA GLN A 65 11.19 14.00 1.50
C GLN A 65 11.30 13.33 0.12
N SER A 66 12.26 12.44 -0.06
CA SER A 66 12.26 11.64 -1.29
C SER A 66 11.02 10.73 -1.33
N VAL A 67 10.50 10.49 -2.53
CA VAL A 67 9.30 9.66 -2.73
C VAL A 67 9.48 8.27 -2.12
N ASP A 68 10.66 7.67 -2.27
CA ASP A 68 10.97 6.35 -1.70
C ASP A 68 10.88 6.32 -0.18
N VAL A 69 11.28 7.40 0.50
CA VAL A 69 11.13 7.52 1.95
C VAL A 69 9.67 7.66 2.33
N VAL A 70 8.93 8.54 1.65
CA VAL A 70 7.50 8.74 1.92
C VAL A 70 6.70 7.45 1.70
N LEU A 71 6.98 6.71 0.63
CA LEU A 71 6.32 5.44 0.35
C LEU A 71 6.59 4.37 1.43
N LYS A 72 7.74 4.42 2.10
CA LYS A 72 8.09 3.50 3.19
C LYS A 72 7.53 3.91 4.55
N THR A 73 7.41 5.20 4.82
CA THR A 73 7.11 5.72 6.17
C THR A 73 5.71 6.32 6.30
N SER A 74 5.07 6.69 5.18
CA SER A 74 3.80 7.41 5.14
C SER A 74 3.04 7.11 3.85
N THR A 75 2.25 8.06 3.39
CA THR A 75 1.53 8.01 2.13
C THR A 75 1.81 9.26 1.29
N LEU A 76 1.57 9.18 -0.01
CA LEU A 76 1.66 10.33 -0.91
C LEU A 76 0.62 11.43 -0.60
N PHE A 77 -0.31 11.18 0.32
CA PHE A 77 -1.26 12.16 0.84
C PHE A 77 -0.76 12.89 2.09
N GLU A 78 0.49 12.64 2.52
CA GLU A 78 1.12 13.35 3.65
C GLU A 78 1.01 14.89 3.60
N PRO A 79 1.07 15.55 2.42
CA PRO A 79 0.90 17.00 2.36
C PRO A 79 -0.47 17.52 2.76
N PHE A 80 -1.51 16.68 2.79
CA PHE A 80 -2.84 17.11 3.25
C PHE A 80 -2.88 17.37 4.77
N PRO A 81 -3.72 18.31 5.23
CA PRO A 81 -4.02 18.44 6.65
C PRO A 81 -4.56 17.12 7.21
N PRO A 82 -4.32 16.80 8.49
CA PRO A 82 -4.74 15.54 9.10
C PRO A 82 -6.22 15.22 8.90
N GLU A 83 -7.09 16.23 8.94
CA GLU A 83 -8.54 16.06 8.76
C GLU A 83 -8.93 15.56 7.36
N MET A 84 -8.09 15.79 6.35
CA MET A 84 -8.27 15.33 4.98
C MET A 84 -7.41 14.10 4.69
N GLY A 85 -6.15 14.11 5.11
CA GLY A 85 -5.15 13.10 4.81
C GLY A 85 -5.41 11.74 5.46
N THR A 86 -6.25 11.68 6.50
CA THR A 86 -6.70 10.45 7.16
C THR A 86 -8.13 10.04 6.82
N ASP A 87 -8.90 10.91 6.14
CA ASP A 87 -10.28 10.59 5.72
C ASP A 87 -10.27 9.80 4.41
N THR A 88 -10.31 8.47 4.51
CA THR A 88 -10.31 7.56 3.37
C THR A 88 -11.49 7.80 2.43
N ALA A 89 -12.65 8.22 2.97
CA ALA A 89 -13.83 8.54 2.16
C ALA A 89 -13.64 9.80 1.32
N PHE A 90 -12.91 10.80 1.82
CA PHE A 90 -12.51 11.97 1.05
C PHE A 90 -11.50 11.60 -0.03
N LEU A 91 -10.43 10.89 0.35
CA LEU A 91 -9.34 10.52 -0.55
C LEU A 91 -9.80 9.60 -1.69
N ASP A 92 -10.74 8.68 -1.42
CA ASP A 92 -11.31 7.79 -2.44
C ASP A 92 -12.16 8.52 -3.51
N ARG A 93 -12.51 9.79 -3.26
CA ARG A 93 -13.18 10.65 -4.26
C ARG A 93 -12.21 11.40 -5.16
N ILE A 94 -10.90 11.37 -4.87
CA ILE A 94 -9.87 11.91 -5.74
C ILE A 94 -9.73 10.97 -6.95
N HIS A 95 -10.01 11.49 -8.14
CA HIS A 95 -10.01 10.67 -9.36
C HIS A 95 -8.60 10.33 -9.84
N CYS A 96 -7.67 11.27 -9.70
CA CYS A 96 -6.35 11.22 -10.32
C CYS A 96 -5.28 11.67 -9.32
N TYR A 97 -4.16 10.95 -9.28
CA TYR A 97 -2.93 11.41 -8.64
C TYR A 97 -1.86 11.59 -9.71
N LEU A 98 -1.43 12.83 -9.94
CA LEU A 98 -0.37 13.15 -10.89
C LEU A 98 0.95 13.25 -10.15
N PRO A 99 1.95 12.39 -10.45
CA PRO A 99 3.25 12.39 -9.80
C PRO A 99 4.10 13.56 -10.30
N GLY A 100 4.15 14.65 -9.55
CA GLY A 100 4.89 15.86 -9.93
C GLY A 100 6.39 15.62 -10.10
N TRP A 101 6.96 14.60 -9.46
CA TRP A 101 8.37 14.23 -9.60
C TRP A 101 8.72 13.58 -10.94
N GLU A 102 7.75 13.06 -11.67
CA GLU A 102 7.93 12.55 -13.05
C GLU A 102 7.90 13.68 -14.09
N ILE A 103 7.40 14.87 -13.73
CA ILE A 103 7.36 16.02 -14.61
C ILE A 103 8.75 16.65 -14.66
N PRO A 104 9.38 16.82 -15.83
CA PRO A 104 10.67 17.48 -15.97
C PRO A 104 10.66 18.87 -15.36
N LYS A 105 11.71 19.18 -14.60
CA LYS A 105 11.89 20.54 -14.06
C LYS A 105 11.97 21.54 -15.21
N PHE A 106 11.31 22.67 -15.03
CA PHE A 106 11.33 23.76 -15.99
C PHE A 106 12.75 24.29 -16.19
N ARG A 107 13.16 24.44 -17.44
CA ARG A 107 14.51 24.90 -17.83
C ARG A 107 14.40 26.02 -18.87
N PRO A 108 15.46 26.87 -19.04
CA PRO A 108 15.44 27.92 -20.05
C PRO A 108 15.14 27.42 -21.47
N GLU A 109 15.53 26.19 -21.80
CA GLU A 109 15.29 25.58 -23.12
C GLU A 109 13.80 25.34 -23.40
N HIS A 110 12.96 25.33 -22.37
CA HIS A 110 11.51 25.16 -22.50
C HIS A 110 10.78 26.45 -22.90
N PHE A 111 11.46 27.60 -22.87
CA PHE A 111 10.90 28.84 -23.39
C PHE A 111 10.94 28.83 -24.91
N THR A 112 9.83 29.21 -25.52
CA THR A 112 9.78 29.44 -26.96
C THR A 112 10.03 30.90 -27.28
N ASN A 113 10.72 31.17 -28.39
CA ASN A 113 10.87 32.47 -28.99
C ASN A 113 9.80 32.71 -30.10
N SER A 114 8.93 31.74 -30.32
CA SER A 114 7.84 31.77 -31.29
C SER A 114 6.54 32.29 -30.66
N TYR A 115 5.64 32.79 -31.50
CA TYR A 115 4.29 33.15 -31.05
C TYR A 115 3.55 31.89 -30.58
N GLY A 116 2.93 31.99 -29.40
CA GLY A 116 2.08 30.92 -28.85
C GLY A 116 0.60 31.22 -29.09
N PHE A 117 -0.25 30.28 -28.68
CA PHE A 117 -1.68 30.51 -28.60
C PHE A 117 -2.02 31.59 -27.57
N ILE A 118 -2.99 32.42 -27.92
CA ILE A 118 -3.58 33.35 -26.94
C ILE A 118 -4.28 32.51 -25.87
N SER A 119 -3.92 32.70 -24.60
CA SER A 119 -4.42 31.90 -23.46
C SER A 119 -5.97 31.96 -23.35
N ASP A 120 -6.57 33.09 -23.64
CA ASP A 120 -8.02 33.27 -23.62
C ASP A 120 -8.73 32.42 -24.70
N TYR A 121 -8.15 32.35 -25.90
CA TYR A 121 -8.65 31.48 -26.96
C TYR A 121 -8.54 30.02 -26.57
N MET A 122 -7.39 29.61 -26.03
CA MET A 122 -7.17 28.23 -25.55
C MET A 122 -8.19 27.88 -24.46
N ALA A 123 -8.45 28.80 -23.53
CA ALA A 123 -9.42 28.58 -22.46
C ALA A 123 -10.84 28.37 -23.00
N GLU A 124 -11.28 29.18 -23.98
CA GLU A 124 -12.60 29.02 -24.62
C GLU A 124 -12.67 27.73 -25.48
N PHE A 125 -11.59 27.37 -26.16
CA PHE A 125 -11.52 26.12 -26.91
C PHE A 125 -11.68 24.89 -25.98
N ILE A 126 -10.92 24.85 -24.88
CA ILE A 126 -11.05 23.78 -23.87
C ILE A 126 -12.46 23.78 -23.24
N ARG A 127 -13.06 24.94 -23.06
CA ARG A 127 -14.42 25.07 -22.56
C ARG A 127 -15.44 24.45 -23.51
N GLU A 128 -15.32 24.64 -24.82
CA GLU A 128 -16.18 24.00 -25.80
C GLU A 128 -16.00 22.48 -25.85
N LEU A 129 -14.76 21.98 -25.73
CA LEU A 129 -14.48 20.55 -25.61
C LEU A 129 -15.16 19.87 -24.42
N ARG A 130 -15.52 20.59 -23.36
CA ARG A 130 -16.29 20.03 -22.24
C ARG A 130 -17.68 19.55 -22.62
N LYS A 131 -18.23 20.06 -23.71
CA LYS A 131 -19.56 19.67 -24.23
C LYS A 131 -19.53 18.37 -25.03
N VAL A 132 -18.35 17.97 -25.49
CA VAL A 132 -18.13 16.72 -26.22
C VAL A 132 -17.98 15.58 -25.21
N GLN A 133 -18.41 14.37 -25.52
CA GLN A 133 -18.23 13.17 -24.72
C GLN A 133 -17.80 12.01 -25.61
N TYR A 134 -16.75 11.32 -25.19
CA TYR A 134 -16.22 10.13 -25.88
C TYR A 134 -16.46 8.85 -25.06
N GLY A 135 -17.41 8.87 -24.11
CA GLY A 135 -17.64 7.78 -23.16
C GLY A 135 -17.95 6.43 -23.81
N ASP A 136 -18.62 6.42 -24.94
CA ASP A 136 -18.99 5.18 -25.65
C ASP A 136 -17.81 4.54 -26.39
N ALA A 137 -16.76 5.31 -26.68
CA ALA A 137 -15.59 4.81 -27.40
C ALA A 137 -14.86 3.73 -26.57
N LEU A 138 -14.81 3.87 -25.24
CA LEU A 138 -14.19 2.89 -24.37
C LEU A 138 -14.89 1.53 -24.49
N ASP A 139 -16.21 1.51 -24.36
CA ASP A 139 -17.00 0.27 -24.32
C ASP A 139 -16.98 -0.49 -25.65
N LYS A 140 -16.69 0.19 -26.77
CA LYS A 140 -16.54 -0.44 -28.08
C LYS A 140 -15.33 -1.40 -28.11
N TYR A 141 -14.22 -1.01 -27.52
CA TYR A 141 -12.95 -1.73 -27.63
C TYR A 141 -12.50 -2.43 -26.36
N PHE A 142 -12.87 -1.90 -25.18
CA PHE A 142 -12.37 -2.36 -23.91
C PHE A 142 -13.45 -2.45 -22.84
N LYS A 143 -13.28 -3.39 -21.92
CA LYS A 143 -14.07 -3.52 -20.72
C LYS A 143 -13.15 -3.36 -19.51
N LEU A 144 -13.58 -2.59 -18.51
CA LEU A 144 -12.83 -2.47 -17.23
C LEU A 144 -12.91 -3.77 -16.44
N GLY A 145 -11.83 -4.12 -15.77
CA GLY A 145 -11.72 -5.33 -14.95
C GLY A 145 -12.64 -5.30 -13.73
N LYS A 146 -12.87 -6.49 -13.18
CA LYS A 146 -13.79 -6.70 -12.04
C LYS A 146 -13.35 -6.03 -10.73
N ASN A 147 -12.06 -5.70 -10.61
CA ASN A 147 -11.46 -5.16 -9.40
C ASN A 147 -11.61 -3.63 -9.26
N LEU A 148 -12.24 -2.99 -10.25
CA LEU A 148 -12.62 -1.58 -10.18
C LEU A 148 -14.02 -1.46 -9.59
N ASN A 149 -14.12 -0.78 -8.45
CA ASN A 149 -15.43 -0.44 -7.89
C ASN A 149 -16.11 0.69 -8.70
N GLN A 150 -17.32 1.06 -8.30
CA GLN A 150 -18.08 2.09 -9.03
C GLN A 150 -17.35 3.45 -9.07
N ARG A 151 -16.67 3.86 -7.98
CA ARG A 151 -15.90 5.12 -7.95
C ARG A 151 -14.69 5.06 -8.86
N ASP A 152 -13.99 3.93 -8.89
CA ASP A 152 -12.86 3.72 -9.78
C ASP A 152 -13.29 3.77 -11.24
N THR A 153 -14.39 3.12 -11.58
CA THR A 153 -14.97 3.13 -12.91
C THR A 153 -15.33 4.56 -13.37
N ILE A 154 -15.99 5.34 -12.49
CA ILE A 154 -16.34 6.73 -12.79
C ILE A 154 -15.06 7.58 -12.97
N ALA A 155 -14.07 7.40 -12.11
CA ALA A 155 -12.82 8.15 -12.19
C ALA A 155 -12.07 7.85 -13.49
N VAL A 156 -11.89 6.58 -13.83
CA VAL A 156 -11.20 6.15 -15.06
C VAL A 156 -11.92 6.66 -16.29
N ARG A 157 -13.25 6.49 -16.39
CA ARG A 157 -14.03 6.97 -17.54
C ARG A 157 -13.93 8.48 -17.73
N ARG A 158 -13.98 9.26 -16.65
CA ARG A 158 -13.82 10.71 -16.70
C ARG A 158 -12.42 11.13 -17.15
N MET A 159 -11.38 10.41 -16.72
CA MET A 159 -10.02 10.66 -17.18
C MET A 159 -9.81 10.30 -18.64
N VAL A 160 -10.32 9.14 -19.09
CA VAL A 160 -10.28 8.75 -20.50
C VAL A 160 -10.94 9.82 -21.37
N ASP A 161 -12.17 10.24 -21.03
CA ASP A 161 -12.86 11.31 -21.74
C ASP A 161 -12.07 12.62 -21.76
N GLY A 162 -11.48 12.99 -20.63
CA GLY A 162 -10.65 14.19 -20.50
C GLY A 162 -9.37 14.13 -21.34
N TYR A 163 -8.63 13.03 -21.29
CA TYR A 163 -7.40 12.86 -22.08
C TYR A 163 -7.67 12.78 -23.58
N LEU A 164 -8.74 12.10 -24.01
CA LEU A 164 -9.13 12.09 -25.42
C LEU A 164 -9.42 13.49 -25.95
N LYS A 165 -10.11 14.33 -25.17
CA LYS A 165 -10.37 15.73 -25.54
C LYS A 165 -9.10 16.57 -25.67
N LEU A 166 -8.09 16.30 -24.85
CA LEU A 166 -6.83 17.02 -24.87
C LEU A 166 -5.90 16.55 -25.98
N MET A 167 -5.81 15.24 -26.17
CA MET A 167 -4.87 14.63 -27.13
C MET A 167 -5.45 14.53 -28.54
N TYR A 168 -6.76 14.28 -28.65
CA TYR A 168 -7.49 14.07 -29.90
C TYR A 168 -8.73 14.96 -29.97
N PRO A 169 -8.56 16.29 -29.99
CA PRO A 169 -9.69 17.24 -29.91
C PRO A 169 -10.64 17.18 -31.13
N ASN A 170 -10.16 16.64 -32.24
CA ASN A 170 -10.98 16.39 -33.46
C ASN A 170 -11.83 15.11 -33.32
N GLY A 171 -11.63 14.29 -32.28
CA GLY A 171 -12.36 13.04 -32.07
C GLY A 171 -11.86 11.87 -32.92
N GLU A 172 -10.78 12.03 -33.64
CA GLU A 172 -10.16 10.98 -34.45
C GLU A 172 -9.00 10.33 -33.68
N PHE A 173 -9.18 9.11 -33.25
CA PHE A 173 -8.17 8.29 -32.55
C PHE A 173 -8.35 6.81 -32.90
N SER A 174 -7.26 6.08 -32.95
CA SER A 174 -7.21 4.64 -33.16
C SER A 174 -7.51 3.86 -31.86
N LYS A 175 -7.67 2.53 -31.99
CA LYS A 175 -7.81 1.63 -30.83
C LYS A 175 -6.57 1.69 -29.93
N ASP A 176 -5.37 1.70 -30.52
CA ASP A 176 -4.10 1.72 -29.77
C ASP A 176 -3.92 3.02 -29.00
N GLU A 177 -4.28 4.17 -29.59
CA GLU A 177 -4.27 5.47 -28.92
C GLU A 177 -5.26 5.52 -27.76
N LEU A 178 -6.46 4.94 -27.96
CA LEU A 178 -7.43 4.80 -26.87
C LEU A 178 -6.91 3.87 -25.76
N GLU A 179 -6.21 2.78 -26.09
CA GLU A 179 -5.59 1.87 -25.13
C GLU A 179 -4.53 2.59 -24.29
N GLU A 180 -3.69 3.41 -24.91
CA GLU A 180 -2.70 4.23 -24.21
C GLU A 180 -3.37 5.18 -23.20
N VAL A 181 -4.40 5.90 -23.62
CA VAL A 181 -5.19 6.80 -22.77
C VAL A 181 -5.86 6.03 -21.62
N LEU A 182 -6.40 4.84 -21.90
CA LEU A 182 -7.01 3.99 -20.88
C LEU A 182 -5.98 3.54 -19.85
N ARG A 183 -4.82 3.07 -20.29
CA ARG A 183 -3.74 2.64 -19.41
C ARG A 183 -3.27 3.77 -18.50
N LEU A 184 -3.03 4.95 -19.06
CA LEU A 184 -2.66 6.14 -18.28
C LEU A 184 -3.73 6.50 -17.24
N SER A 185 -5.00 6.42 -17.60
CA SER A 185 -6.11 6.71 -16.68
C SER A 185 -6.19 5.69 -15.53
N LEU A 186 -5.96 4.41 -15.83
CA LEU A 186 -5.89 3.35 -14.83
C LEU A 186 -4.70 3.55 -13.89
N GLU A 187 -3.52 3.89 -14.41
CA GLU A 187 -2.33 4.18 -13.59
C GLU A 187 -2.59 5.33 -12.60
N MET A 188 -3.13 6.45 -13.07
CA MET A 188 -3.41 7.62 -12.24
C MET A 188 -4.41 7.31 -11.11
N ARG A 189 -5.45 6.52 -11.41
CA ARG A 189 -6.41 6.10 -10.38
C ARG A 189 -5.82 5.05 -9.46
N ARG A 190 -5.04 4.11 -9.96
CA ARG A 190 -4.37 3.09 -9.16
C ARG A 190 -3.43 3.72 -8.13
N ARG A 191 -2.69 4.79 -8.46
CA ARG A 191 -1.86 5.54 -7.50
C ARG A 191 -2.66 6.01 -6.29
N VAL A 192 -3.88 6.51 -6.49
CA VAL A 192 -4.79 6.87 -5.39
C VAL A 192 -5.12 5.65 -4.52
N LYS A 193 -5.49 4.53 -5.14
CA LYS A 193 -5.91 3.31 -4.43
C LYS A 193 -4.76 2.64 -3.68
N GLU A 194 -3.55 2.66 -4.21
CA GLU A 194 -2.35 2.14 -3.52
C GLU A 194 -2.08 2.91 -2.21
N GLN A 195 -2.35 4.21 -2.19
CA GLN A 195 -2.23 4.99 -0.96
C GLN A 195 -3.38 4.71 0.01
N LEU A 196 -4.60 4.52 -0.49
CA LEU A 196 -5.75 4.13 0.33
C LEU A 196 -5.56 2.76 0.97
N LYS A 197 -4.97 1.81 0.25
CA LYS A 197 -4.60 0.49 0.78
C LYS A 197 -3.70 0.60 2.02
N LYS A 198 -2.80 1.58 2.08
CA LYS A 198 -1.94 1.83 3.23
C LYS A 198 -2.67 2.46 4.42
N LEU A 199 -3.69 3.27 4.16
CA LEU A 199 -4.46 4.01 5.16
C LEU A 199 -5.68 3.26 5.65
N GLY A 200 -6.32 2.53 4.74
CA GLY A 200 -7.64 1.95 4.95
C GLY A 200 -7.63 0.47 5.28
N GLY A 201 -8.83 -0.06 5.51
CA GLY A 201 -9.09 -1.47 5.73
C GLY A 201 -9.29 -2.26 4.43
N MET A 202 -9.94 -3.41 4.59
CA MET A 202 -10.18 -4.42 3.56
C MET A 202 -10.85 -3.93 2.28
N GLU A 203 -11.64 -2.87 2.35
CA GLU A 203 -12.35 -2.32 1.19
C GLU A 203 -11.41 -1.77 0.10
N PHE A 204 -10.15 -1.48 0.45
CA PHE A 204 -9.12 -0.98 -0.47
C PHE A 204 -8.06 -2.03 -0.82
N TYR A 205 -8.33 -3.28 -0.49
CA TYR A 205 -7.39 -4.38 -0.59
C TYR A 205 -7.02 -4.73 -2.04
N ASP A 206 -8.04 -4.93 -2.91
CA ASP A 206 -7.81 -5.32 -4.29
C ASP A 206 -7.64 -4.10 -5.19
N VAL A 207 -6.39 -3.77 -5.45
CA VAL A 207 -5.98 -2.65 -6.31
C VAL A 207 -5.36 -3.11 -7.63
N ASN A 208 -5.51 -4.39 -7.98
CA ASN A 208 -5.01 -4.96 -9.23
C ASN A 208 -5.91 -4.58 -10.39
N PHE A 209 -5.83 -3.33 -10.81
CA PHE A 209 -6.62 -2.81 -11.90
C PHE A 209 -6.25 -3.46 -13.23
N SER A 210 -7.26 -3.83 -13.97
CA SER A 210 -7.14 -4.46 -15.27
C SER A 210 -8.17 -3.93 -16.25
N TYR A 211 -7.96 -4.22 -17.52
CA TYR A 211 -8.93 -4.04 -18.59
C TYR A 211 -8.86 -5.23 -19.54
N ILE A 212 -9.96 -5.50 -20.21
CA ILE A 212 -10.12 -6.63 -21.13
C ILE A 212 -10.35 -6.08 -22.53
N ASP A 213 -9.57 -6.53 -23.49
CA ASP A 213 -9.77 -6.24 -24.90
C ASP A 213 -10.98 -7.02 -25.41
N ASN A 214 -11.98 -6.34 -25.99
CA ASN A 214 -13.22 -6.96 -26.44
C ASN A 214 -13.05 -7.85 -27.68
N GLU A 215 -11.96 -7.73 -28.44
CA GLU A 215 -11.71 -8.53 -29.65
C GLU A 215 -10.88 -9.78 -29.31
N THR A 216 -9.82 -9.62 -28.50
CA THR A 216 -8.92 -10.72 -28.15
C THR A 216 -9.30 -11.45 -26.87
N PHE A 217 -10.16 -10.85 -26.02
CA PHE A 217 -10.52 -11.31 -24.69
C PHE A 217 -9.33 -11.42 -23.73
N GLU A 218 -8.21 -10.78 -24.08
CA GLU A 218 -7.03 -10.74 -23.24
C GLU A 218 -7.24 -9.71 -22.11
N GLU A 219 -7.01 -10.15 -20.87
CA GLU A 219 -7.02 -9.28 -19.70
C GLU A 219 -5.61 -8.75 -19.45
N LYS A 220 -5.45 -7.43 -19.45
CA LYS A 220 -4.18 -6.73 -19.22
C LYS A 220 -4.23 -5.98 -17.89
N TYR A 221 -3.19 -6.18 -17.09
CA TYR A 221 -3.05 -5.53 -15.77
C TYR A 221 -2.19 -4.27 -15.87
N VAL A 222 -2.56 -3.26 -15.09
CA VAL A 222 -1.86 -1.99 -15.04
C VAL A 222 -1.15 -1.87 -13.70
N SER A 223 0.17 -1.74 -13.71
CA SER A 223 1.02 -1.56 -12.52
C SER A 223 1.47 -0.11 -12.39
N VAL A 224 1.83 0.30 -11.18
CA VAL A 224 2.40 1.62 -10.88
C VAL A 224 3.69 1.47 -10.08
N PRO A 225 4.69 2.37 -10.27
CA PRO A 225 5.96 2.29 -9.54
C PRO A 225 5.80 2.31 -8.02
N GLU A 226 4.80 3.03 -7.52
CA GLU A 226 4.51 3.20 -6.10
C GLU A 226 3.81 1.99 -5.46
N GLN A 227 3.59 0.94 -6.22
CA GLN A 227 2.98 -0.31 -5.77
C GLN A 227 3.84 -1.03 -4.71
N GLY A 228 5.11 -0.68 -4.59
CA GLY A 228 6.03 -1.25 -3.62
C GLY A 228 6.28 -2.72 -3.90
N GLY A 229 7.03 -3.02 -4.93
CA GLY A 229 7.29 -4.38 -5.36
C GLY A 229 8.76 -4.70 -5.54
N ASP A 230 9.62 -4.27 -4.64
CA ASP A 230 10.85 -5.02 -4.43
C ASP A 230 10.44 -6.30 -3.71
N THR A 231 10.73 -7.44 -4.31
CA THR A 231 10.59 -8.75 -3.68
C THR A 231 11.54 -8.79 -2.47
N LEU A 232 11.04 -8.29 -1.33
CA LEU A 232 11.82 -8.22 -0.09
C LEU A 232 12.13 -9.61 0.43
N ILE A 233 11.27 -10.59 0.11
CA ILE A 233 11.45 -12.00 0.41
C ILE A 233 11.96 -12.69 -0.86
N PRO A 234 13.23 -13.09 -0.91
CA PRO A 234 13.84 -13.68 -2.11
C PRO A 234 13.24 -15.04 -2.45
N GLU A 235 13.26 -15.39 -3.74
CA GLU A 235 12.73 -16.68 -4.22
C GLU A 235 13.62 -17.88 -3.87
N GLY A 236 14.91 -17.66 -3.61
CA GLY A 236 15.86 -18.72 -3.26
C GLY A 236 15.79 -19.17 -1.81
N MET A 237 16.52 -20.27 -1.49
CA MET A 237 16.74 -20.65 -0.10
C MET A 237 17.71 -19.65 0.55
N GLY A 238 17.35 -19.16 1.73
CA GLY A 238 18.21 -18.31 2.55
C GLY A 238 19.33 -19.09 3.25
N ALA A 239 20.16 -18.38 4.00
CA ALA A 239 21.12 -19.01 4.90
C ALA A 239 20.43 -19.52 6.18
N PRO A 240 20.99 -20.53 6.86
CA PRO A 240 20.52 -20.91 8.19
C PRO A 240 20.53 -19.70 9.15
N GLY A 241 19.46 -19.54 9.93
CA GLY A 241 19.28 -18.38 10.82
C GLY A 241 18.67 -17.14 10.16
N GLN A 242 18.44 -17.14 8.84
CA GLN A 242 17.75 -16.06 8.13
C GLN A 242 16.26 -16.36 8.00
N LEU A 243 15.44 -15.35 8.31
CA LEU A 243 13.98 -15.48 8.34
C LEU A 243 13.32 -14.15 7.99
N TYR A 244 12.13 -14.23 7.40
CA TYR A 244 11.27 -13.08 7.11
C TYR A 244 9.95 -13.21 7.86
N THR A 245 9.51 -12.11 8.47
CA THR A 245 8.19 -12.02 9.13
C THR A 245 7.47 -10.78 8.64
N ILE A 246 6.16 -10.86 8.54
CA ILE A 246 5.29 -9.74 8.17
C ILE A 246 4.41 -9.43 9.38
N SER A 247 4.43 -8.19 9.79
CA SER A 247 3.68 -7.76 10.97
C SER A 247 3.47 -6.24 10.96
N ARG A 248 2.64 -5.76 11.89
CA ARG A 248 2.43 -4.33 12.12
C ARG A 248 3.65 -3.72 12.82
N GLY A 249 4.22 -2.69 12.21
CA GLY A 249 5.27 -1.88 12.79
C GLY A 249 4.73 -0.78 13.70
N LYS A 250 5.65 -0.04 14.30
CA LYS A 250 5.34 1.04 15.27
C LYS A 250 4.56 2.21 14.65
N SER A 251 4.73 2.45 13.36
CA SER A 251 3.94 3.44 12.60
C SER A 251 2.47 3.06 12.42
N GLY A 252 2.09 1.81 12.75
CA GLY A 252 0.79 1.26 12.47
C GLY A 252 0.66 0.62 11.08
N MET A 253 1.68 0.71 10.23
CA MET A 253 1.73 0.07 8.93
C MET A 253 2.15 -1.40 9.05
N ILE A 254 1.68 -2.25 8.15
CA ILE A 254 2.08 -3.66 8.05
C ILE A 254 3.21 -3.76 7.02
N GLY A 255 4.28 -4.45 7.38
CA GLY A 255 5.44 -4.58 6.51
C GLY A 255 6.37 -5.73 6.90
N ALA A 256 7.47 -5.84 6.17
CA ALA A 256 8.42 -6.93 6.26
C ALA A 256 9.59 -6.62 7.20
N PHE A 257 9.93 -7.61 8.01
CA PHE A 257 11.09 -7.61 8.88
C PHE A 257 11.96 -8.82 8.58
N ARG A 258 13.26 -8.64 8.61
CA ARG A 258 14.25 -9.71 8.45
C ARG A 258 14.98 -9.96 9.76
N LEU A 259 15.12 -11.22 10.11
CA LEU A 259 15.95 -11.69 11.22
C LEU A 259 17.13 -12.44 10.65
N GLU A 260 18.32 -12.17 11.18
CA GLU A 260 19.55 -12.89 10.88
C GLU A 260 20.21 -13.33 12.18
N SER A 261 20.46 -14.62 12.32
CA SER A 261 21.00 -15.22 13.53
C SER A 261 22.39 -15.78 13.30
N GLN A 262 23.24 -15.66 14.31
CA GLN A 262 24.52 -16.35 14.39
C GLN A 262 24.66 -17.10 15.72
N MET A 263 25.44 -18.16 15.71
CA MET A 263 25.72 -18.98 16.88
C MET A 263 27.22 -19.18 17.02
N LEU A 264 27.72 -18.95 18.22
CA LEU A 264 29.14 -19.06 18.58
C LEU A 264 29.32 -20.01 19.77
N PRO A 265 30.47 -20.67 19.93
CA PRO A 265 30.82 -21.31 21.20
C PRO A 265 30.77 -20.28 22.33
N GLY A 266 30.14 -20.62 23.47
CA GLY A 266 29.96 -19.63 24.51
C GLY A 266 29.36 -20.19 25.80
N SER A 267 28.71 -19.34 26.58
CA SER A 267 28.17 -19.64 27.90
C SER A 267 26.63 -19.46 28.01
N GLY A 268 25.94 -19.39 26.90
CA GLY A 268 24.47 -19.22 26.84
C GLY A 268 24.03 -17.76 26.86
N LYS A 269 24.85 -16.85 26.33
CA LYS A 269 24.48 -15.45 26.15
C LYS A 269 23.56 -15.28 24.93
N PHE A 270 22.68 -14.29 25.04
CA PHE A 270 21.81 -13.89 23.95
C PHE A 270 21.95 -12.39 23.71
N ASP A 271 22.55 -12.06 22.57
CA ASP A 271 22.71 -10.69 22.12
C ASP A 271 21.72 -10.37 20.99
N LYS A 272 21.22 -9.16 20.99
CA LYS A 272 20.23 -8.67 20.02
C LYS A 272 20.59 -7.27 19.54
N THR A 273 20.57 -7.09 18.23
CA THR A 273 20.88 -5.83 17.56
C THR A 273 19.75 -5.41 16.64
N GLY A 274 19.68 -4.13 16.27
CA GLY A 274 18.65 -3.62 15.35
C GLY A 274 17.32 -3.23 15.99
N LEU A 275 17.12 -3.48 17.30
CA LEU A 275 15.88 -3.15 18.02
C LEU A 275 15.82 -1.69 18.54
N GLY A 276 16.90 -0.93 18.39
CA GLY A 276 16.98 0.46 18.84
C GLY A 276 16.64 0.62 20.33
N SER A 277 15.83 1.61 20.67
CA SER A 277 15.34 1.88 22.03
C SER A 277 14.02 1.18 22.36
N ASP A 278 13.48 0.34 21.47
CA ASP A 278 12.17 -0.28 21.65
C ASP A 278 12.19 -1.35 22.75
N GLY A 279 11.57 -1.04 23.89
CA GLY A 279 11.50 -1.94 25.05
C GLY A 279 10.66 -3.19 24.80
N LYS A 280 9.53 -3.05 24.09
CA LYS A 280 8.62 -4.18 23.80
C LYS A 280 9.22 -5.16 22.80
N ALA A 281 9.87 -4.66 21.76
CA ALA A 281 10.58 -5.51 20.81
C ALA A 281 11.74 -6.28 21.48
N LYS A 282 12.46 -5.63 22.42
CA LYS A 282 13.49 -6.29 23.22
C LYS A 282 12.91 -7.35 24.17
N GLU A 283 11.75 -7.08 24.74
CA GLU A 283 11.02 -8.03 25.59
C GLU A 283 10.56 -9.25 24.78
N ALA A 284 10.01 -9.05 23.58
CA ALA A 284 9.63 -10.14 22.68
C ALA A 284 10.83 -11.04 22.32
N ALA A 285 11.98 -10.45 22.01
CA ALA A 285 13.21 -11.21 21.75
C ALA A 285 13.68 -12.00 22.97
N ASN A 286 13.61 -11.43 24.18
CA ASN A 286 13.92 -12.14 25.42
C ASN A 286 12.94 -13.27 25.70
N THR A 287 11.65 -13.07 25.45
CA THR A 287 10.60 -14.08 25.57
C THR A 287 10.92 -15.29 24.69
N ALA A 288 11.35 -15.05 23.44
CA ALA A 288 11.77 -16.11 22.53
C ALA A 288 12.92 -16.96 23.08
N PHE A 289 13.96 -16.29 23.58
CA PHE A 289 15.12 -17.01 24.09
C PHE A 289 14.81 -17.79 25.38
N ASN A 290 13.98 -17.22 26.26
CA ASN A 290 13.52 -17.92 27.47
C ASN A 290 12.66 -19.14 27.14
N PHE A 291 11.75 -19.00 26.13
CA PHE A 291 10.98 -20.12 25.62
C PHE A 291 11.90 -21.21 25.06
N LEU A 292 12.91 -20.83 24.27
CA LEU A 292 13.85 -21.77 23.70
C LEU A 292 14.66 -22.49 24.81
N LYS A 293 15.10 -21.81 25.87
CA LYS A 293 15.78 -22.43 27.01
C LYS A 293 14.94 -23.52 27.67
N ALA A 294 13.64 -23.25 27.81
CA ALA A 294 12.73 -24.21 28.45
C ALA A 294 12.41 -25.42 27.55
N ASN A 295 12.37 -25.24 26.23
CA ASN A 295 11.84 -26.23 25.28
C ASN A 295 12.89 -26.78 24.30
N ALA A 296 14.16 -26.40 24.40
CA ALA A 296 15.21 -26.77 23.44
C ALA A 296 15.29 -28.29 23.20
N ARG A 297 15.20 -29.11 24.25
CA ARG A 297 15.27 -30.57 24.16
C ARG A 297 14.08 -31.19 23.42
N HIS A 298 12.90 -30.56 23.49
CA HIS A 298 11.70 -31.04 22.80
C HIS A 298 11.77 -30.73 21.29
N ILE A 299 12.48 -29.65 20.93
CA ILE A 299 12.61 -29.24 19.52
C ILE A 299 13.74 -30.04 18.85
N SER A 300 14.95 -30.05 19.44
CA SER A 300 16.08 -30.83 18.90
C SER A 300 17.20 -30.99 19.94
N GLY A 301 17.80 -32.17 19.98
CA GLY A 301 18.98 -32.44 20.79
C GLY A 301 20.22 -31.63 20.40
N ASN A 302 20.23 -31.05 19.21
CA ASN A 302 21.35 -30.21 18.73
C ASN A 302 21.31 -28.76 19.28
N ILE A 303 20.21 -28.34 19.90
CA ILE A 303 20.04 -27.00 20.43
C ILE A 303 20.66 -26.93 21.84
N SER A 304 21.74 -26.20 21.97
CA SER A 304 22.40 -25.94 23.26
C SER A 304 22.28 -24.46 23.63
N THR A 305 21.54 -24.17 24.68
CA THR A 305 21.39 -22.81 25.23
C THR A 305 22.32 -22.49 26.36
N THR A 306 23.22 -23.42 26.71
CA THR A 306 24.22 -23.27 27.82
C THR A 306 25.66 -23.27 27.34
N ALA A 307 25.96 -23.94 26.22
CA ALA A 307 27.30 -24.04 25.63
C ALA A 307 27.47 -23.22 24.35
N LYS A 308 26.44 -22.51 23.92
CA LYS A 308 26.44 -21.66 22.74
C LYS A 308 25.86 -20.29 23.05
N ASP A 309 26.49 -19.26 22.50
CA ASP A 309 25.99 -17.89 22.50
C ASP A 309 25.27 -17.63 21.19
N TYR A 310 24.17 -16.87 21.26
CA TYR A 310 23.34 -16.56 20.13
C TYR A 310 23.26 -15.05 19.92
N ILE A 311 23.36 -14.62 18.67
CA ILE A 311 23.21 -13.22 18.26
C ILE A 311 22.12 -13.15 17.20
N VAL A 312 21.16 -12.25 17.38
CA VAL A 312 20.12 -11.99 16.37
C VAL A 312 20.11 -10.52 16.00
N ASN A 313 20.20 -10.26 14.71
CA ASN A 313 20.02 -8.94 14.14
C ASN A 313 18.63 -8.82 13.54
N TYR A 314 17.91 -7.77 13.94
CA TYR A 314 16.55 -7.47 13.47
C TYR A 314 16.62 -6.28 12.53
N GLN A 315 15.99 -6.41 11.37
CA GLN A 315 15.97 -5.37 10.35
C GLN A 315 14.55 -5.05 9.94
N ASP A 316 14.19 -3.79 10.03
CA ASP A 316 12.99 -3.23 9.44
C ASP A 316 13.29 -2.91 7.97
N LEU A 317 12.73 -3.69 7.05
CA LEU A 317 13.06 -3.57 5.63
C LEU A 317 12.36 -2.40 4.94
N GLN A 318 11.34 -1.83 5.56
CA GLN A 318 10.51 -0.78 4.97
C GLN A 318 10.51 0.53 5.77
N GLY A 319 11.24 0.59 6.90
CA GLY A 319 11.35 1.79 7.72
C GLY A 319 10.05 2.18 8.45
N ILE A 320 9.21 1.19 8.77
CA ILE A 320 7.91 1.39 9.43
C ILE A 320 7.98 1.36 10.97
N GLY A 321 9.16 1.23 11.53
CA GLY A 321 9.39 1.03 12.96
C GLY A 321 9.25 -0.44 13.37
N MET A 322 10.10 -0.87 14.32
CA MET A 322 10.18 -2.28 14.73
C MET A 322 8.82 -2.77 15.27
N THR A 323 8.50 -4.04 14.99
CA THR A 323 7.32 -4.72 15.51
C THR A 323 7.54 -5.29 16.91
N GLU A 324 6.47 -5.46 17.68
CA GLU A 324 6.46 -6.19 18.95
C GLU A 324 6.27 -7.71 18.77
N LYS A 325 5.89 -8.16 17.57
CA LYS A 325 5.55 -9.57 17.25
C LYS A 325 6.80 -10.32 16.77
N LEU A 326 7.77 -10.50 17.65
CA LEU A 326 9.08 -11.07 17.31
C LEU A 326 9.40 -12.38 18.06
N ALA A 327 8.57 -12.81 19.01
CA ALA A 327 8.93 -13.97 19.84
C ALA A 327 8.99 -15.26 18.99
N LEU A 328 7.94 -15.61 18.27
CA LEU A 328 7.94 -16.80 17.40
C LEU A 328 8.96 -16.71 16.26
N PRO A 329 9.04 -15.60 15.49
CA PRO A 329 10.07 -15.47 14.46
C PRO A 329 11.48 -15.68 15.01
N THR A 330 11.77 -15.15 16.20
CA THR A 330 13.08 -15.33 16.85
C THR A 330 13.34 -16.79 17.24
N VAL A 331 12.35 -17.49 17.79
CA VAL A 331 12.49 -18.93 18.10
C VAL A 331 12.86 -19.72 16.86
N ILE A 332 12.15 -19.49 15.74
CA ILE A 332 12.40 -20.19 14.48
C ILE A 332 13.81 -19.86 13.95
N ALA A 333 14.23 -18.58 13.99
CA ALA A 333 15.55 -18.17 13.53
C ALA A 333 16.69 -18.81 14.36
N LEU A 334 16.52 -18.86 15.68
CA LEU A 334 17.48 -19.51 16.59
C LEU A 334 17.54 -21.02 16.38
N CYS A 335 16.41 -21.69 16.16
CA CYS A 335 16.36 -23.10 15.83
C CYS A 335 17.01 -23.39 14.48
N SER A 336 16.76 -22.55 13.48
CA SER A 336 17.36 -22.64 12.14
C SER A 336 18.89 -22.64 12.20
N ILE A 337 19.48 -21.66 12.92
CA ILE A 337 20.95 -21.58 13.04
C ILE A 337 21.51 -22.74 13.91
N ALA A 338 20.80 -23.14 14.98
CA ALA A 338 21.27 -24.21 15.86
C ALA A 338 21.25 -25.59 15.19
N ILE A 339 20.28 -25.84 14.34
CA ILE A 339 20.12 -27.09 13.55
C ILE A 339 20.98 -27.02 12.27
N GLY A 340 21.40 -25.81 11.85
CA GLY A 340 22.16 -25.59 10.60
C GLY A 340 21.30 -25.76 9.35
N ARG A 341 19.98 -25.56 9.43
CA ARG A 341 19.05 -25.71 8.32
C ARG A 341 18.31 -24.42 8.01
N PRO A 342 18.30 -23.96 6.74
CA PRO A 342 17.57 -22.78 6.35
C PRO A 342 16.05 -22.99 6.42
N THR A 343 15.31 -21.91 6.49
CA THR A 343 13.86 -21.93 6.32
C THR A 343 13.48 -22.26 4.87
N LEU A 344 12.23 -22.69 4.66
CA LEU A 344 11.70 -22.89 3.31
C LEU A 344 11.87 -21.63 2.44
N SER A 345 12.10 -21.85 1.16
CA SER A 345 12.23 -20.75 0.18
C SER A 345 10.95 -19.89 0.11
N SER A 346 11.11 -18.59 -0.04
CA SER A 346 10.02 -17.62 -0.17
C SER A 346 8.98 -17.68 0.97
N LEU A 347 9.42 -18.01 2.18
CA LEU A 347 8.59 -18.16 3.36
C LEU A 347 8.44 -16.83 4.10
N ALA A 348 7.20 -16.43 4.38
CA ALA A 348 6.85 -15.46 5.39
C ALA A 348 6.31 -16.15 6.65
N VAL A 349 6.81 -15.79 7.81
CA VAL A 349 6.32 -16.29 9.10
C VAL A 349 5.36 -15.28 9.68
N LEU A 350 4.17 -15.73 10.07
CA LEU A 350 3.14 -14.91 10.70
C LEU A 350 2.77 -15.42 12.08
N GLY A 351 2.26 -14.51 12.91
CA GLY A 351 1.84 -14.82 14.28
C GLY A 351 2.96 -14.68 15.29
N ASP A 352 2.61 -14.95 16.53
CA ASP A 352 3.53 -14.80 17.67
C ASP A 352 3.18 -15.78 18.79
N ILE A 353 4.01 -15.84 19.81
CA ILE A 353 3.80 -16.65 21.01
C ILE A 353 3.97 -15.84 22.29
N SER A 354 3.25 -16.27 23.33
CA SER A 354 3.52 -15.83 24.70
C SER A 354 4.73 -16.58 25.28
N ILE A 355 5.20 -16.15 26.46
CA ILE A 355 6.29 -16.81 27.18
C ILE A 355 5.98 -18.29 27.50
N GLY A 356 4.72 -18.64 27.68
CA GLY A 356 4.25 -20.00 27.89
C GLY A 356 4.02 -20.79 26.62
N GLY A 357 4.30 -20.25 25.43
CA GLY A 357 4.10 -20.90 24.12
C GLY A 357 2.68 -20.85 23.59
N THR A 358 1.77 -20.08 24.21
CA THR A 358 0.43 -19.88 23.68
C THR A 358 0.48 -19.09 22.38
N LEU A 359 -0.17 -19.60 21.33
CA LEU A 359 -0.21 -18.94 20.04
C LEU A 359 -1.03 -17.65 20.10
N ILE A 360 -0.48 -16.60 19.51
CA ILE A 360 -1.13 -15.31 19.32
C ILE A 360 -1.52 -15.21 17.85
N LYS A 361 -2.80 -14.93 17.59
CA LYS A 361 -3.32 -14.82 16.23
C LYS A 361 -2.74 -13.61 15.51
N VAL A 362 -2.81 -13.67 14.18
CA VAL A 362 -2.41 -12.57 13.31
C VAL A 362 -3.49 -11.49 13.35
N ASP A 363 -3.08 -10.27 13.63
CA ASP A 363 -3.97 -9.11 13.56
C ASP A 363 -4.19 -8.73 12.09
N GLU A 364 -5.43 -8.37 11.74
CA GLU A 364 -5.79 -7.96 10.37
C GLU A 364 -5.28 -8.94 9.30
N LEU A 365 -5.64 -10.20 9.43
CA LEU A 365 -5.11 -11.32 8.63
C LEU A 365 -5.05 -11.02 7.14
N ALA A 366 -6.09 -10.46 6.57
CA ALA A 366 -6.12 -10.24 5.14
C ALA A 366 -5.19 -9.10 4.68
N ASN A 367 -5.06 -8.01 5.46
CA ASN A 367 -4.07 -6.98 5.18
C ASN A 367 -2.64 -7.52 5.31
N THR A 368 -2.41 -8.41 6.28
CA THR A 368 -1.11 -9.06 6.50
C THR A 368 -0.78 -10.04 5.36
N LEU A 369 -1.75 -10.82 4.89
CA LEU A 369 -1.56 -11.69 3.72
C LEU A 369 -1.31 -10.89 2.44
N GLN A 370 -1.98 -9.74 2.26
CA GLN A 370 -1.68 -8.86 1.14
C GLN A 370 -0.23 -8.35 1.19
N ALA A 371 0.23 -7.92 2.37
CA ALA A 371 1.62 -7.52 2.53
C ALA A 371 2.61 -8.67 2.23
N CYS A 372 2.24 -9.93 2.54
CA CYS A 372 3.03 -11.10 2.14
C CYS A 372 3.15 -11.22 0.61
N ALA A 373 2.04 -11.02 -0.13
CA ALA A 373 2.05 -11.04 -1.59
C ALA A 373 2.91 -9.93 -2.16
N ASP A 374 2.72 -8.72 -1.67
CA ASP A 374 3.46 -7.53 -2.12
C ASP A 374 4.96 -7.67 -1.86
N CYS A 375 5.36 -8.34 -0.78
CA CYS A 375 6.76 -8.62 -0.45
C CYS A 375 7.34 -9.84 -1.16
N GLY A 376 6.57 -10.57 -1.98
CA GLY A 376 7.05 -11.69 -2.78
C GLY A 376 7.03 -13.04 -2.10
N ALA A 377 6.32 -13.21 -0.97
CA ALA A 377 6.13 -14.52 -0.35
C ALA A 377 5.36 -15.48 -1.27
N LYS A 378 5.80 -16.74 -1.32
CA LYS A 378 5.08 -17.84 -2.01
C LYS A 378 4.52 -18.84 -1.01
N LYS A 379 5.07 -18.85 0.19
CA LYS A 379 4.65 -19.70 1.31
C LYS A 379 4.41 -18.83 2.52
N VAL A 380 3.35 -19.12 3.26
CA VAL A 380 3.00 -18.37 4.47
C VAL A 380 2.75 -19.35 5.60
N LEU A 381 3.57 -19.26 6.62
CA LEU A 381 3.41 -20.00 7.87
C LEU A 381 2.53 -19.17 8.81
N LEU A 382 1.38 -19.70 9.21
CA LEU A 382 0.42 -18.98 10.04
C LEU A 382 -0.17 -19.81 11.17
N PRO A 383 -0.51 -19.21 12.34
CA PRO A 383 -1.07 -19.95 13.44
C PRO A 383 -2.49 -20.46 13.11
N ALA A 384 -2.77 -21.71 13.45
CA ALA A 384 -4.08 -22.32 13.19
C ALA A 384 -5.24 -21.53 13.82
N VAL A 385 -5.00 -20.84 14.93
CA VAL A 385 -6.00 -19.96 15.58
C VAL A 385 -6.42 -18.78 14.71
N SER A 386 -5.65 -18.40 13.69
CA SER A 386 -6.00 -17.33 12.73
C SER A 386 -6.92 -17.85 11.61
N MET A 387 -7.12 -19.14 11.46
CA MET A 387 -7.98 -19.69 10.41
C MET A 387 -9.46 -19.30 10.57
N VAL A 388 -9.88 -18.91 11.77
CA VAL A 388 -11.23 -18.41 12.02
C VAL A 388 -11.50 -17.10 11.27
N ASP A 389 -10.46 -16.34 10.96
CA ASP A 389 -10.56 -15.04 10.28
C ASP A 389 -10.50 -15.19 8.74
N PHE A 390 -10.38 -16.42 8.19
CA PHE A 390 -10.34 -16.65 6.74
C PHE A 390 -11.58 -16.21 5.99
N ALA A 391 -12.74 -16.16 6.67
CA ALA A 391 -13.96 -15.63 6.07
C ALA A 391 -13.83 -14.14 5.64
N THR A 392 -12.84 -13.43 6.19
CA THR A 392 -12.55 -12.03 5.86
C THR A 392 -11.52 -11.88 4.73
N VAL A 393 -10.89 -12.98 4.31
CA VAL A 393 -9.82 -13.00 3.31
C VAL A 393 -10.40 -13.23 1.93
N PRO A 394 -10.10 -12.38 0.93
CA PRO A 394 -10.51 -12.60 -0.46
C PRO A 394 -9.98 -13.91 -1.04
N ALA A 395 -10.80 -14.57 -1.88
CA ALA A 395 -10.49 -15.86 -2.46
C ALA A 395 -9.20 -15.83 -3.31
N ASP A 396 -8.97 -14.76 -4.05
CA ASP A 396 -7.79 -14.60 -4.91
C ASP A 396 -6.50 -14.59 -4.07
N LEU A 397 -6.54 -14.01 -2.88
CA LEU A 397 -5.41 -14.00 -1.96
C LEU A 397 -5.15 -15.37 -1.32
N MET A 398 -6.21 -16.12 -1.05
CA MET A 398 -6.10 -17.49 -0.53
C MET A 398 -5.37 -18.43 -1.50
N THR A 399 -5.47 -18.17 -2.81
CA THR A 399 -4.82 -18.96 -3.85
C THR A 399 -3.41 -18.47 -4.22
N ALA A 400 -3.01 -17.29 -3.75
CA ALA A 400 -1.71 -16.68 -4.06
C ALA A 400 -0.53 -17.39 -3.38
N PHE A 401 -0.80 -18.17 -2.31
CA PHE A 401 0.25 -18.79 -1.48
C PHE A 401 -0.02 -20.25 -1.20
N GLN A 402 1.05 -20.97 -0.87
CA GLN A 402 0.97 -22.18 -0.08
C GLN A 402 0.84 -21.78 1.39
N LEU A 403 -0.36 -21.92 1.94
CA LEU A 403 -0.62 -21.69 3.35
C LEU A 403 -0.20 -22.90 4.18
N ILE A 404 0.59 -22.67 5.23
CA ILE A 404 1.13 -23.71 6.11
C ILE A 404 0.67 -23.40 7.54
N PRO A 405 -0.46 -23.98 8.01
CA PRO A 405 -0.92 -23.75 9.36
C PRO A 405 -0.07 -24.50 10.39
N TYR A 406 0.19 -23.88 11.55
CA TYR A 406 0.87 -24.51 12.67
C TYR A 406 0.03 -24.46 13.95
N GLN A 407 0.20 -25.47 14.81
CA GLN A 407 -0.61 -25.67 16.02
C GLN A 407 0.09 -25.25 17.33
N ASN A 408 1.41 -25.21 17.34
CA ASN A 408 2.24 -24.78 18.46
C ASN A 408 3.60 -24.29 17.94
N ALA A 409 4.47 -23.80 18.84
CA ALA A 409 5.76 -23.24 18.46
C ALA A 409 6.71 -24.28 17.86
N GLU A 410 6.70 -25.51 18.36
CA GLU A 410 7.54 -26.63 17.86
C GLU A 410 7.11 -27.01 16.43
N ASP A 411 5.81 -27.15 16.21
CA ASP A 411 5.23 -27.42 14.89
C ASP A 411 5.58 -26.29 13.90
N ALA A 412 5.56 -25.04 14.36
CA ALA A 412 5.99 -23.89 13.55
C ALA A 412 7.47 -24.01 13.13
N VAL A 413 8.35 -24.39 14.04
CA VAL A 413 9.78 -24.61 13.75
C VAL A 413 9.95 -25.73 12.71
N PHE A 414 9.32 -26.88 12.89
CA PHE A 414 9.46 -28.02 11.98
C PHE A 414 8.95 -27.68 10.58
N LYS A 415 7.78 -27.06 10.49
CA LYS A 415 7.19 -26.64 9.21
C LYS A 415 7.99 -25.54 8.53
N ALA A 416 8.53 -24.58 9.29
CA ALA A 416 9.38 -23.52 8.74
C ALA A 416 10.68 -24.07 8.14
N LEU A 417 11.26 -25.10 8.79
CA LEU A 417 12.52 -25.73 8.35
C LEU A 417 12.28 -26.89 7.36
N GLY A 418 11.02 -27.26 7.07
CA GLY A 418 10.69 -28.38 6.23
C GLY A 418 11.22 -29.71 6.80
N VAL A 419 11.14 -29.88 8.11
CA VAL A 419 11.44 -31.13 8.82
C VAL A 419 10.11 -31.78 9.16
N GLU A 420 9.92 -33.02 8.75
CA GLU A 420 8.77 -33.84 9.15
C GLU A 420 9.03 -34.52 10.51
#